data_8e22ec2a1753ebfb4d6c44a02bc13b5f
#
_entry.id   8e22ec2a1753ebfb4d6c44a02bc13b5f
#
_cell.length_a   1.000
_cell.length_b   1.000
_cell.length_c   1.000
_cell.angle_alpha   90.00
_cell.angle_beta   90.00
_cell.angle_gamma   90.00
#
_symmetry.space_group_name_H-M   'P 1'
#
loop_
_entity.id
_entity.type
_entity.pdbx_description
1 polymer ?
#
loop_
_entity_poly.entity_id
_entity_poly.type
_entity_poly.pdbx_seq_one_letter_code
_entity_poly.pdbx_strand_id
1 'polypeptide(L)'
;PAVTDYLLDCVKNWVEMFDIDGLRLDVAYSLDRNFMKRLCSFTKELKPDFALIGEVLFGDYNLIVNDEMLHSCTNYECYKGLYSSFNDMNLFEIAHSLNRQFGPEQWCIYRGKHLMTFADNHDVTRLASILKNPAHLPLVYGILFGMPGIPCIYYGSEWGEEGMKAPDNDFALRPCFDAPKPNSLTEFLKNLIHIRQDSDALCNGSYRNIIIQNHQLIFERTTDHERIFVALNASETPFTAYHQELNGTVVDLITDKEIAMNGSLELPGYSVQYLKF
;
A
#
# COMPACT_ATOMS: atom_id res chain seq x y z
N PRO A 1 -20.66 22.22 19.90
CA PRO A 1 -21.40 22.72 18.73
C PRO A 1 -20.61 23.81 18.01
N ALA A 2 -20.26 24.95 18.65
CA ALA A 2 -19.60 26.09 17.98
C ALA A 2 -18.25 25.73 17.32
N VAL A 3 -17.39 24.92 17.94
CA VAL A 3 -16.13 24.48 17.35
C VAL A 3 -16.37 23.58 16.13
N THR A 4 -17.31 22.64 16.22
CA THR A 4 -17.67 21.78 15.09
C THR A 4 -18.19 22.61 13.91
N ASP A 5 -19.10 23.54 14.17
CA ASP A 5 -19.67 24.41 13.12
C ASP A 5 -18.59 25.24 12.45
N TYR A 6 -17.67 25.83 13.22
CA TYR A 6 -16.53 26.58 12.70
C TYR A 6 -15.62 25.70 11.81
N LEU A 7 -15.29 24.47 12.23
CA LEU A 7 -14.46 23.57 11.44
C LEU A 7 -15.14 23.15 10.13
N LEU A 8 -16.45 22.90 10.15
CA LEU A 8 -17.22 22.58 8.92
C LEU A 8 -17.25 23.79 7.97
N ASP A 9 -17.41 25.02 8.48
CA ASP A 9 -17.32 26.24 7.68
C ASP A 9 -15.92 26.39 7.05
N CYS A 10 -14.85 26.08 7.78
CA CYS A 10 -13.49 26.05 7.22
C CYS A 10 -13.39 25.07 6.05
N VAL A 11 -13.90 23.84 6.21
CA VAL A 11 -13.88 22.82 5.15
C VAL A 11 -14.66 23.31 3.92
N LYS A 12 -15.85 23.89 4.12
CA LYS A 12 -16.63 24.47 3.04
C LYS A 12 -15.83 25.55 2.28
N ASN A 13 -15.21 26.47 3.00
CA ASN A 13 -14.38 27.50 2.39
C ASN A 13 -13.21 26.92 1.59
N TRP A 14 -12.56 25.84 2.08
CA TRP A 14 -11.48 25.20 1.34
C TRP A 14 -11.96 24.51 0.07
N VAL A 15 -13.14 23.87 0.10
CA VAL A 15 -13.77 23.33 -1.12
C VAL A 15 -14.07 24.45 -2.11
N GLU A 16 -14.67 25.55 -1.67
CA GLU A 16 -15.03 26.68 -2.53
C GLU A 16 -13.81 27.43 -3.09
N MET A 17 -12.74 27.59 -2.30
CA MET A 17 -11.55 28.36 -2.70
C MET A 17 -10.53 27.54 -3.49
N PHE A 18 -10.36 26.26 -3.17
CA PHE A 18 -9.27 25.42 -3.67
C PHE A 18 -9.75 24.19 -4.42
N ASP A 19 -11.06 23.94 -4.47
CA ASP A 19 -11.68 22.80 -5.13
C ASP A 19 -11.10 21.45 -4.69
N ILE A 20 -10.79 21.32 -3.39
CA ILE A 20 -10.25 20.06 -2.82
C ILE A 20 -11.28 18.92 -2.89
N ASP A 21 -10.78 17.69 -3.06
CA ASP A 21 -11.58 16.48 -3.19
C ASP A 21 -11.53 15.57 -1.96
N GLY A 22 -10.84 15.98 -0.91
CA GLY A 22 -10.74 15.20 0.30
C GLY A 22 -9.93 15.85 1.40
N LEU A 23 -9.94 15.22 2.57
CA LEU A 23 -9.16 15.60 3.75
C LEU A 23 -8.41 14.39 4.31
N ARG A 24 -7.17 14.62 4.71
CA ARG A 24 -6.46 13.72 5.64
C ARG A 24 -6.60 14.30 7.04
N LEU A 25 -7.19 13.52 7.94
CA LEU A 25 -7.39 13.90 9.33
C LEU A 25 -6.21 13.39 10.17
N ASP A 26 -5.53 14.34 10.79
CA ASP A 26 -4.45 14.06 11.72
C ASP A 26 -4.97 13.40 13.00
N VAL A 27 -4.23 12.44 13.56
CA VAL A 27 -4.56 11.77 14.83
C VAL A 27 -6.03 11.30 14.90
N ALA A 28 -6.55 10.75 13.80
CA ALA A 28 -7.98 10.46 13.67
C ALA A 28 -8.51 9.48 14.73
N TYR A 29 -7.68 8.60 15.29
CA TYR A 29 -8.04 7.70 16.37
C TYR A 29 -8.42 8.42 17.69
N SER A 30 -8.05 9.69 17.84
CA SER A 30 -8.37 10.52 19.02
C SER A 30 -9.51 11.52 18.76
N LEU A 31 -10.02 11.61 17.55
CA LEU A 31 -11.10 12.54 17.21
C LEU A 31 -12.45 12.05 17.74
N ASP A 32 -13.32 12.99 18.10
CA ASP A 32 -14.70 12.71 18.48
C ASP A 32 -15.49 12.07 17.33
N ARG A 33 -16.13 10.94 17.60
CA ARG A 33 -16.87 10.17 16.57
C ARG A 33 -18.09 10.93 16.05
N ASN A 34 -18.75 11.74 16.87
CA ASN A 34 -19.88 12.53 16.40
C ASN A 34 -19.42 13.65 15.47
N PHE A 35 -18.23 14.22 15.73
CA PHE A 35 -17.60 15.14 14.80
C PHE A 35 -17.30 14.46 13.46
N MET A 36 -16.67 13.28 13.46
CA MET A 36 -16.39 12.54 12.22
C MET A 36 -17.64 12.21 11.43
N LYS A 37 -18.73 11.79 12.09
CA LYS A 37 -20.03 11.54 11.44
C LYS A 37 -20.61 12.80 10.81
N ARG A 38 -20.58 13.92 11.53
CA ARG A 38 -21.06 15.20 10.99
C ARG A 38 -20.20 15.66 9.81
N LEU A 39 -18.88 15.52 9.90
CA LEU A 39 -17.95 15.85 8.82
C LEU A 39 -18.24 15.01 7.58
N CYS A 40 -18.41 13.69 7.74
CA CYS A 40 -18.73 12.78 6.65
C CYS A 40 -20.04 13.17 5.93
N SER A 41 -21.12 13.41 6.68
CA SER A 41 -22.38 13.84 6.09
C SER A 41 -22.26 15.17 5.39
N PHE A 42 -21.61 16.14 6.03
CA PHE A 42 -21.42 17.49 5.49
C PHE A 42 -20.59 17.51 4.20
N THR A 43 -19.48 16.76 4.16
CA THR A 43 -18.62 16.72 2.97
C THR A 43 -19.29 16.00 1.79
N LYS A 44 -20.13 14.97 2.03
CA LYS A 44 -20.95 14.32 1.00
C LYS A 44 -21.99 15.27 0.38
N GLU A 45 -22.51 16.21 1.16
CA GLU A 45 -23.41 17.25 0.65
C GLU A 45 -22.67 18.27 -0.24
N LEU A 46 -21.41 18.58 0.07
CA LEU A 46 -20.58 19.50 -0.72
C LEU A 46 -20.10 18.85 -2.04
N LYS A 47 -19.55 17.64 -1.93
CA LYS A 47 -19.07 16.82 -3.04
C LYS A 47 -19.37 15.34 -2.75
N PRO A 48 -20.20 14.65 -3.55
CA PRO A 48 -20.57 13.24 -3.30
C PRO A 48 -19.39 12.29 -3.15
N ASP A 49 -18.30 12.53 -3.91
CA ASP A 49 -17.09 11.70 -3.94
C ASP A 49 -15.96 12.23 -3.02
N PHE A 50 -16.28 13.13 -2.07
CA PHE A 50 -15.28 13.72 -1.19
C PHE A 50 -14.65 12.67 -0.28
N ALA A 51 -13.33 12.51 -0.34
CA ALA A 51 -12.60 11.49 0.40
C ALA A 51 -12.23 11.94 1.82
N LEU A 52 -12.45 11.09 2.81
CA LEU A 52 -11.98 11.28 4.20
C LEU A 52 -11.01 10.14 4.55
N ILE A 53 -9.74 10.48 4.78
CA ILE A 53 -8.68 9.56 5.15
C ILE A 53 -8.17 9.93 6.54
N GLY A 54 -8.17 8.99 7.48
CA GLY A 54 -7.67 9.22 8.83
C GLY A 54 -6.25 8.73 9.01
N GLU A 55 -5.44 9.47 9.76
CA GLU A 55 -4.25 8.88 10.34
C GLU A 55 -4.61 8.04 11.55
N VAL A 56 -4.28 6.74 11.49
CA VAL A 56 -4.52 5.78 12.56
C VAL A 56 -3.26 4.94 12.76
N LEU A 57 -2.66 5.05 13.94
CA LEU A 57 -1.41 4.34 14.25
C LEU A 57 -1.67 2.91 14.73
N PHE A 58 -2.80 2.68 15.42
CA PHE A 58 -3.12 1.40 16.08
C PHE A 58 -4.61 1.26 16.34
N GLY A 59 -5.04 0.06 16.74
CA GLY A 59 -6.41 -0.24 17.12
C GLY A 59 -7.21 -0.92 16.00
N ASP A 60 -8.52 -1.05 16.22
CA ASP A 60 -9.43 -1.62 15.23
C ASP A 60 -9.94 -0.54 14.29
N TYR A 61 -9.50 -0.58 13.05
CA TYR A 61 -9.89 0.40 12.01
C TYR A 61 -11.39 0.38 11.70
N ASN A 62 -12.09 -0.75 11.93
CA ASN A 62 -13.54 -0.82 11.72
C ASN A 62 -14.34 0.18 12.56
N LEU A 63 -13.78 0.61 13.69
CA LEU A 63 -14.44 1.55 14.59
C LEU A 63 -14.64 2.93 13.96
N ILE A 64 -13.82 3.30 12.99
CA ILE A 64 -13.83 4.63 12.36
C ILE A 64 -13.81 4.61 10.83
N VAL A 65 -13.39 3.49 10.20
CA VAL A 65 -13.45 3.31 8.75
C VAL A 65 -14.74 2.58 8.39
N ASN A 66 -15.77 3.34 8.05
CA ASN A 66 -17.10 2.84 7.71
C ASN A 66 -17.89 3.93 6.97
N ASP A 67 -19.10 3.62 6.51
CA ASP A 67 -19.93 4.50 5.67
C ASP A 67 -20.36 5.81 6.37
N GLU A 68 -20.30 5.87 7.70
CA GLU A 68 -20.73 7.04 8.48
C GLU A 68 -19.59 7.99 8.86
N MET A 69 -18.31 7.56 8.77
CA MET A 69 -17.16 8.34 9.25
C MET A 69 -16.07 8.48 8.21
N LEU A 70 -15.05 7.61 8.22
CA LEU A 70 -13.91 7.70 7.30
C LEU A 70 -13.99 6.66 6.20
N HIS A 71 -13.58 7.01 5.00
CA HIS A 71 -13.51 6.08 3.85
C HIS A 71 -12.27 5.20 3.91
N SER A 72 -11.18 5.71 4.51
CA SER A 72 -9.89 5.01 4.62
C SER A 72 -9.11 5.50 5.83
N CYS A 73 -8.07 4.74 6.20
CA CYS A 73 -7.05 5.21 7.14
C CYS A 73 -5.66 4.64 6.78
N THR A 74 -4.62 5.21 7.42
CA THR A 74 -3.23 4.75 7.29
C THR A 74 -3.05 3.33 7.82
N ASN A 75 -2.44 2.45 7.02
CA ASN A 75 -2.19 1.05 7.39
C ASN A 75 -0.79 0.86 7.98
N TYR A 76 -0.60 1.29 9.23
CA TYR A 76 0.68 1.16 9.92
C TYR A 76 1.10 -0.29 10.21
N GLU A 77 0.16 -1.22 10.31
CA GLU A 77 0.48 -2.64 10.47
C GLU A 77 1.22 -3.19 9.24
N CYS A 78 0.70 -2.92 8.03
CA CYS A 78 1.39 -3.31 6.80
C CYS A 78 2.68 -2.52 6.58
N TYR A 79 2.74 -1.22 6.93
CA TYR A 79 3.98 -0.45 6.91
C TYR A 79 5.09 -1.16 7.67
N LYS A 80 4.82 -1.55 8.94
CA LYS A 80 5.81 -2.29 9.74
C LYS A 80 6.20 -3.61 9.07
N GLY A 81 5.22 -4.39 8.63
CA GLY A 81 5.45 -5.66 7.96
C GLY A 81 6.28 -5.54 6.68
N LEU A 82 6.09 -4.46 5.91
CA LEU A 82 6.85 -4.22 4.67
C LEU A 82 8.35 -4.14 4.92
N TYR A 83 8.83 -3.26 5.81
CA TYR A 83 10.28 -3.12 6.00
C TYR A 83 10.88 -4.22 6.88
N SER A 84 10.17 -4.66 7.94
CA SER A 84 10.73 -5.65 8.86
C SER A 84 10.86 -7.04 8.22
N SER A 85 9.91 -7.45 7.37
CA SER A 85 9.98 -8.71 6.63
C SER A 85 11.25 -8.83 5.81
N PHE A 86 11.66 -7.76 5.15
CA PHE A 86 12.89 -7.74 4.36
C PHE A 86 14.14 -7.65 5.23
N ASN A 87 14.11 -6.84 6.28
CA ASN A 87 15.25 -6.67 7.19
C ASN A 87 15.58 -7.93 7.99
N ASP A 88 14.56 -8.72 8.32
CA ASP A 88 14.70 -9.94 9.11
C ASP A 88 14.65 -11.20 8.22
N MET A 89 14.58 -11.01 6.87
CA MET A 89 14.47 -12.07 5.88
C MET A 89 13.37 -13.07 6.25
N ASN A 90 12.18 -12.54 6.57
CA ASN A 90 11.03 -13.30 7.05
C ASN A 90 9.72 -12.75 6.44
N LEU A 91 9.45 -13.14 5.18
CA LEU A 91 8.24 -12.68 4.48
C LEU A 91 6.92 -13.24 5.05
N PHE A 92 6.99 -14.18 6.01
CA PHE A 92 5.79 -14.61 6.75
C PHE A 92 5.14 -13.45 7.51
N GLU A 93 5.89 -12.44 7.94
CA GLU A 93 5.36 -11.30 8.71
C GLU A 93 4.36 -10.50 7.85
N ILE A 94 4.79 -10.02 6.68
CA ILE A 94 3.89 -9.25 5.80
C ILE A 94 2.77 -10.13 5.24
N ALA A 95 3.05 -11.38 4.87
CA ALA A 95 2.05 -12.32 4.39
C ALA A 95 0.97 -12.61 5.45
N HIS A 96 1.36 -12.71 6.73
CA HIS A 96 0.41 -12.86 7.84
C HIS A 96 -0.47 -11.62 8.01
N SER A 97 0.12 -10.42 8.01
CA SER A 97 -0.62 -9.16 8.13
C SER A 97 -1.64 -9.01 6.98
N LEU A 98 -1.22 -9.30 5.75
CA LEU A 98 -2.11 -9.25 4.58
C LEU A 98 -3.23 -10.29 4.67
N ASN A 99 -2.92 -11.53 5.06
CA ASN A 99 -3.93 -12.57 5.21
C ASN A 99 -4.93 -12.25 6.32
N ARG A 100 -4.45 -11.73 7.44
CA ARG A 100 -5.31 -11.29 8.56
C ARG A 100 -6.24 -10.15 8.17
N GLN A 101 -5.77 -9.20 7.39
CA GLN A 101 -6.52 -8.02 6.99
C GLN A 101 -7.46 -8.29 5.81
N PHE A 102 -7.01 -9.03 4.79
CA PHE A 102 -7.67 -9.12 3.49
C PHE A 102 -7.88 -10.55 2.98
N GLY A 103 -7.43 -11.56 3.71
CA GLY A 103 -7.46 -12.96 3.29
C GLY A 103 -8.85 -13.57 3.13
N PRO A 104 -8.95 -14.81 2.63
CA PRO A 104 -10.22 -15.48 2.37
C PRO A 104 -10.93 -15.97 3.64
N GLU A 105 -10.24 -16.05 4.77
CA GLU A 105 -10.72 -16.65 6.00
C GLU A 105 -11.84 -15.85 6.65
N GLN A 106 -12.74 -16.51 7.38
CA GLN A 106 -13.86 -15.84 8.06
C GLN A 106 -13.43 -14.84 9.14
N TRP A 107 -12.25 -15.06 9.74
CA TRP A 107 -11.66 -14.16 10.73
C TRP A 107 -10.91 -12.95 10.15
N CYS A 108 -10.92 -12.77 8.83
CA CYS A 108 -10.37 -11.60 8.16
C CYS A 108 -11.07 -10.32 8.63
N ILE A 109 -10.27 -9.30 9.00
CA ILE A 109 -10.78 -8.13 9.73
C ILE A 109 -11.14 -6.93 8.85
N TYR A 110 -10.51 -6.76 7.68
CA TYR A 110 -10.68 -5.56 6.84
C TYR A 110 -11.03 -5.88 5.38
N ARG A 111 -11.64 -7.05 5.12
CA ARG A 111 -12.06 -7.43 3.76
C ARG A 111 -12.99 -6.36 3.17
N GLY A 112 -12.69 -5.96 1.92
CA GLY A 112 -13.46 -4.94 1.21
C GLY A 112 -13.12 -3.50 1.60
N LYS A 113 -12.18 -3.28 2.54
CA LYS A 113 -11.71 -1.93 2.87
C LYS A 113 -10.47 -1.57 2.04
N HIS A 114 -10.45 -0.35 1.53
CA HIS A 114 -9.31 0.22 0.84
C HIS A 114 -8.52 1.11 1.80
N LEU A 115 -7.61 0.52 2.57
CA LEU A 115 -6.75 1.24 3.50
C LEU A 115 -5.61 1.94 2.75
N MET A 116 -5.20 3.13 3.19
CA MET A 116 -4.04 3.82 2.64
C MET A 116 -2.76 3.11 3.08
N THR A 117 -2.09 2.46 2.13
CA THR A 117 -0.86 1.69 2.35
C THR A 117 0.35 2.50 1.91
N PHE A 118 1.44 2.40 2.67
CA PHE A 118 2.66 3.16 2.42
C PHE A 118 3.89 2.39 2.92
N ALA A 119 5.04 2.72 2.36
CA ALA A 119 6.33 2.15 2.79
C ALA A 119 7.15 3.13 3.65
N ASP A 120 6.88 4.41 3.54
CA ASP A 120 7.34 5.48 4.42
C ASP A 120 6.41 6.69 4.35
N ASN A 121 6.60 7.66 5.25
CA ASN A 121 5.90 8.94 5.28
C ASN A 121 6.74 10.01 6.01
N HIS A 122 6.12 11.16 6.29
CA HIS A 122 6.77 12.30 6.94
C HIS A 122 7.05 12.13 8.45
N ASP A 123 6.62 11.02 9.07
CA ASP A 123 6.75 10.76 10.51
C ASP A 123 7.59 9.53 10.83
N VAL A 124 8.04 8.79 9.82
CA VAL A 124 8.86 7.60 9.99
C VAL A 124 10.14 7.67 9.16
N THR A 125 11.15 6.91 9.56
CA THR A 125 12.39 6.77 8.79
C THR A 125 12.09 6.38 7.34
N ARG A 126 12.74 7.05 6.38
CA ARG A 126 12.59 6.76 4.94
C ARG A 126 12.90 5.31 4.64
N LEU A 127 12.17 4.73 3.68
CA LEU A 127 12.36 3.33 3.30
C LEU A 127 13.79 3.02 2.88
N ALA A 128 14.40 3.89 2.07
CA ALA A 128 15.80 3.73 1.64
C ALA A 128 16.79 3.69 2.81
N SER A 129 16.49 4.38 3.92
CA SER A 129 17.34 4.40 5.12
C SER A 129 17.07 3.26 6.10
N ILE A 130 15.83 2.72 6.15
CA ILE A 130 15.48 1.67 7.11
C ILE A 130 15.84 0.27 6.62
N LEU A 131 15.90 0.07 5.29
CA LEU A 131 16.27 -1.21 4.70
C LEU A 131 17.75 -1.50 4.88
N LYS A 132 18.07 -2.70 5.41
CA LYS A 132 19.45 -3.19 5.57
C LYS A 132 20.12 -3.52 4.23
N ASN A 133 19.32 -3.94 3.23
CA ASN A 133 19.82 -4.28 1.90
C ASN A 133 19.14 -3.37 0.85
N PRO A 134 19.88 -2.48 0.19
CA PRO A 134 19.32 -1.58 -0.84
C PRO A 134 18.64 -2.31 -2.02
N ALA A 135 19.05 -3.55 -2.32
CA ALA A 135 18.43 -4.34 -3.39
C ALA A 135 16.95 -4.68 -3.09
N HIS A 136 16.51 -4.59 -1.85
CA HIS A 136 15.13 -4.80 -1.46
C HIS A 136 14.21 -3.60 -1.73
N LEU A 137 14.76 -2.41 -1.96
CA LEU A 137 13.97 -1.19 -2.14
C LEU A 137 12.89 -1.32 -3.25
N PRO A 138 13.21 -1.74 -4.48
CA PRO A 138 12.20 -1.96 -5.51
C PRO A 138 11.24 -3.11 -5.16
N LEU A 139 11.69 -4.13 -4.40
CA LEU A 139 10.86 -5.27 -4.04
C LEU A 139 9.76 -4.90 -3.04
N VAL A 140 10.06 -4.03 -2.08
CA VAL A 140 9.05 -3.49 -1.14
C VAL A 140 7.96 -2.77 -1.91
N TYR A 141 8.31 -1.94 -2.89
CA TYR A 141 7.31 -1.28 -3.75
C TYR A 141 6.54 -2.29 -4.62
N GLY A 142 7.20 -3.36 -5.08
CA GLY A 142 6.51 -4.44 -5.77
C GLY A 142 5.41 -5.10 -4.92
N ILE A 143 5.64 -5.28 -3.60
CA ILE A 143 4.55 -5.72 -2.71
C ILE A 143 3.52 -4.60 -2.52
N LEU A 144 3.95 -3.37 -2.25
CA LEU A 144 3.07 -2.24 -1.97
C LEU A 144 2.04 -2.01 -3.09
N PHE A 145 2.47 -2.07 -4.35
CA PHE A 145 1.58 -1.89 -5.50
C PHE A 145 0.77 -3.14 -5.85
N GLY A 146 1.20 -4.33 -5.43
CA GLY A 146 0.48 -5.59 -5.64
C GLY A 146 -0.57 -5.88 -4.56
N MET A 147 -0.36 -5.44 -3.33
CA MET A 147 -1.24 -5.76 -2.20
C MET A 147 -2.57 -4.96 -2.23
N PRO A 148 -3.61 -5.41 -1.48
CA PRO A 148 -4.85 -4.65 -1.30
C PRO A 148 -4.60 -3.30 -0.62
N GLY A 149 -5.44 -2.31 -0.94
CA GLY A 149 -5.41 -0.96 -0.38
C GLY A 149 -5.12 0.12 -1.42
N ILE A 150 -4.87 1.33 -0.97
CA ILE A 150 -4.54 2.50 -1.78
C ILE A 150 -3.05 2.80 -1.58
N PRO A 151 -2.16 2.44 -2.52
CA PRO A 151 -0.73 2.69 -2.37
C PRO A 151 -0.42 4.19 -2.39
N CYS A 152 0.38 4.62 -1.43
CA CYS A 152 0.83 6.00 -1.28
C CYS A 152 2.37 6.05 -1.34
N ILE A 153 2.91 6.92 -2.19
CA ILE A 153 4.34 7.23 -2.26
C ILE A 153 4.56 8.59 -1.60
N TYR A 154 5.46 8.64 -0.65
CA TYR A 154 5.88 9.90 -0.05
C TYR A 154 6.90 10.59 -0.96
N TYR A 155 6.81 11.93 -1.09
CA TYR A 155 7.67 12.68 -2.01
C TYR A 155 9.17 12.45 -1.72
N GLY A 156 9.95 12.25 -2.76
CA GLY A 156 11.36 11.87 -2.69
C GLY A 156 11.61 10.37 -2.61
N SER A 157 10.67 9.58 -2.12
CA SER A 157 10.80 8.13 -2.03
C SER A 157 10.79 7.46 -3.41
N GLU A 158 10.22 8.12 -4.42
CA GLU A 158 10.20 7.67 -5.81
C GLU A 158 11.59 7.64 -6.48
N TRP A 159 12.58 8.28 -5.89
CA TRP A 159 13.99 8.15 -6.30
C TRP A 159 14.90 7.61 -5.19
N GLY A 160 14.31 7.13 -4.08
CA GLY A 160 15.07 6.52 -2.99
C GLY A 160 15.73 7.55 -2.07
N GLU A 161 15.10 8.70 -1.82
CA GLU A 161 15.60 9.69 -0.86
C GLU A 161 15.78 9.06 0.52
N GLU A 162 16.92 9.34 1.14
CA GLU A 162 17.27 8.88 2.47
C GLU A 162 16.85 9.87 3.54
N GLY A 163 16.60 9.39 4.75
CA GLY A 163 16.30 10.21 5.92
C GLY A 163 15.99 9.35 7.14
N MET A 164 16.72 9.58 8.21
CA MET A 164 16.52 8.90 9.49
C MET A 164 15.67 9.76 10.41
N LYS A 165 14.67 9.17 11.06
CA LYS A 165 13.92 9.87 12.12
C LYS A 165 14.86 10.16 13.30
N ALA A 166 14.93 11.44 13.69
CA ALA A 166 15.67 11.87 14.87
C ALA A 166 14.72 12.06 16.07
N PRO A 167 15.22 11.95 17.33
CA PRO A 167 14.38 12.16 18.52
C PRO A 167 13.80 13.58 18.62
N ASP A 168 14.55 14.58 18.15
CA ASP A 168 14.29 15.99 18.42
C ASP A 168 13.66 16.76 17.24
N ASN A 169 13.70 16.18 16.02
CA ASN A 169 13.16 16.84 14.83
C ASN A 169 12.94 15.86 13.67
N ASP A 170 12.13 16.29 12.71
CA ASP A 170 11.79 15.52 11.51
C ASP A 170 12.42 16.13 10.22
N PHE A 171 13.41 17.02 10.33
CA PHE A 171 13.97 17.71 9.16
C PHE A 171 14.53 16.76 8.10
N ALA A 172 15.20 15.67 8.53
CA ALA A 172 15.72 14.67 7.61
C ALA A 172 14.62 13.91 6.84
N LEU A 173 13.40 13.87 7.39
CA LEU A 173 12.25 13.23 6.74
C LEU A 173 11.52 14.16 5.76
N ARG A 174 11.72 15.48 5.88
CA ARG A 174 10.98 16.53 5.16
C ARG A 174 11.92 17.48 4.40
N PRO A 175 12.84 16.94 3.56
CA PRO A 175 13.77 17.78 2.81
C PRO A 175 13.03 18.66 1.80
N CYS A 176 13.60 19.83 1.51
CA CYS A 176 13.20 20.64 0.38
C CYS A 176 14.07 20.28 -0.83
N PHE A 177 13.45 20.11 -1.99
CA PHE A 177 14.15 19.81 -3.23
C PHE A 177 14.04 20.98 -4.22
N ASP A 178 15.18 21.36 -4.80
CA ASP A 178 15.19 22.37 -5.86
C ASP A 178 14.63 21.80 -7.19
N ALA A 179 14.78 20.50 -7.40
CA ALA A 179 14.28 19.79 -8.58
C ALA A 179 14.10 18.30 -8.29
N PRO A 180 13.21 17.60 -9.05
CA PRO A 180 13.12 16.14 -9.02
C PRO A 180 14.45 15.48 -9.42
N LYS A 181 14.72 14.28 -8.85
CA LYS A 181 15.92 13.48 -9.12
C LYS A 181 15.57 12.09 -9.70
N PRO A 182 14.82 11.99 -10.81
CA PRO A 182 14.35 10.72 -11.33
C PRO A 182 15.51 9.77 -11.65
N ASN A 183 15.29 8.47 -11.40
CA ASN A 183 16.26 7.42 -11.65
C ASN A 183 15.54 6.11 -12.06
N SER A 184 16.24 4.97 -12.08
CA SER A 184 15.67 3.68 -12.44
C SER A 184 14.52 3.24 -11.52
N LEU A 185 14.55 3.59 -10.23
CA LEU A 185 13.45 3.33 -9.31
C LEU A 185 12.21 4.13 -9.71
N THR A 186 12.37 5.40 -10.08
CA THR A 186 11.26 6.24 -10.56
C THR A 186 10.57 5.63 -11.77
N GLU A 187 11.33 5.13 -12.75
CA GLU A 187 10.75 4.49 -13.93
C GLU A 187 10.08 3.16 -13.59
N PHE A 188 10.67 2.38 -12.69
CA PHE A 188 10.03 1.16 -12.18
C PHE A 188 8.69 1.45 -11.50
N LEU A 189 8.64 2.47 -10.64
CA LEU A 189 7.40 2.87 -9.96
C LEU A 189 6.34 3.38 -10.92
N LYS A 190 6.70 4.16 -11.95
CA LYS A 190 5.78 4.55 -13.01
C LYS A 190 5.14 3.34 -13.69
N ASN A 191 5.94 2.32 -14.01
CA ASN A 191 5.45 1.09 -14.59
C ASN A 191 4.45 0.38 -13.65
N LEU A 192 4.79 0.21 -12.36
CA LEU A 192 3.89 -0.38 -11.38
C LEU A 192 2.57 0.40 -11.21
N ILE A 193 2.64 1.75 -11.25
CA ILE A 193 1.46 2.62 -11.19
C ILE A 193 0.53 2.34 -12.37
N HIS A 194 1.07 2.32 -13.61
CA HIS A 194 0.26 2.04 -14.82
C HIS A 194 -0.33 0.63 -14.78
N ILE A 195 0.48 -0.39 -14.47
CA ILE A 195 -0.01 -1.76 -14.33
C ILE A 195 -1.18 -1.83 -13.33
N ARG A 196 -1.06 -1.15 -12.19
CA ARG A 196 -2.13 -1.16 -11.18
C ARG A 196 -3.37 -0.40 -11.64
N GLN A 197 -3.21 0.77 -12.27
CA GLN A 197 -4.33 1.57 -12.77
C GLN A 197 -5.14 0.82 -13.84
N ASP A 198 -4.47 0.00 -14.66
CA ASP A 198 -5.08 -0.78 -15.73
C ASP A 198 -5.60 -2.16 -15.27
N SER A 199 -5.48 -2.49 -13.98
CA SER A 199 -5.87 -3.79 -13.43
C SER A 199 -6.95 -3.67 -12.35
N ASP A 200 -8.12 -4.21 -12.65
CA ASP A 200 -9.20 -4.33 -11.66
C ASP A 200 -8.84 -5.30 -10.52
N ALA A 201 -8.13 -6.39 -10.83
CA ALA A 201 -7.69 -7.33 -9.81
C ALA A 201 -6.73 -6.68 -8.79
N LEU A 202 -5.78 -5.86 -9.23
CA LEU A 202 -4.87 -5.15 -8.33
C LEU A 202 -5.58 -4.05 -7.52
N CYS A 203 -6.55 -3.35 -8.13
CA CYS A 203 -7.31 -2.30 -7.45
C CYS A 203 -8.34 -2.86 -6.49
N ASN A 204 -9.19 -3.79 -6.95
CA ASN A 204 -10.42 -4.22 -6.26
C ASN A 204 -10.46 -5.71 -5.92
N GLY A 205 -9.55 -6.52 -6.48
CA GLY A 205 -9.58 -7.97 -6.36
C GLY A 205 -9.36 -8.48 -4.93
N SER A 206 -9.84 -9.69 -4.68
CA SER A 206 -9.57 -10.43 -3.45
C SER A 206 -8.08 -10.77 -3.31
N TYR A 207 -7.68 -11.15 -2.11
CA TYR A 207 -6.30 -11.51 -1.77
C TYR A 207 -6.23 -12.93 -1.23
N ARG A 208 -5.22 -13.70 -1.67
CA ARG A 208 -4.92 -15.03 -1.12
C ARG A 208 -3.42 -15.34 -1.28
N ASN A 209 -2.81 -15.89 -0.22
CA ASN A 209 -1.46 -16.42 -0.32
C ASN A 209 -1.45 -17.75 -1.13
N ILE A 210 -0.44 -17.90 -1.98
CA ILE A 210 -0.16 -19.13 -2.75
C ILE A 210 1.06 -19.84 -2.17
N ILE A 211 2.18 -19.13 -2.05
CA ILE A 211 3.43 -19.62 -1.46
C ILE A 211 3.96 -18.59 -0.49
N ILE A 212 4.35 -19.04 0.70
CA ILE A 212 5.04 -18.22 1.69
C ILE A 212 6.28 -18.98 2.14
N GLN A 213 7.42 -18.36 2.01
CA GLN A 213 8.71 -18.79 2.56
C GLN A 213 9.44 -17.60 3.18
N ASN A 214 10.56 -17.85 3.84
CA ASN A 214 11.32 -16.77 4.47
C ASN A 214 11.72 -15.68 3.46
N HIS A 215 12.10 -16.07 2.26
CA HIS A 215 12.63 -15.16 1.24
C HIS A 215 11.76 -15.05 -0.02
N GLN A 216 10.73 -15.87 -0.15
CA GLN A 216 9.83 -15.87 -1.31
C GLN A 216 8.38 -15.75 -0.87
N LEU A 217 7.64 -14.99 -1.68
CA LEU A 217 6.21 -14.79 -1.49
C LEU A 217 5.52 -14.79 -2.85
N ILE A 218 4.49 -15.61 -2.99
CA ILE A 218 3.56 -15.54 -4.12
C ILE A 218 2.16 -15.37 -3.53
N PHE A 219 1.46 -14.34 -3.94
CA PHE A 219 0.06 -14.14 -3.58
C PHE A 219 -0.77 -13.82 -4.82
N GLU A 220 -2.04 -14.10 -4.73
CA GLU A 220 -3.03 -13.88 -5.77
C GLU A 220 -3.85 -12.63 -5.50
N ARG A 221 -4.14 -11.90 -6.57
CA ARG A 221 -5.19 -10.89 -6.66
C ARG A 221 -6.16 -11.34 -7.74
N THR A 222 -7.46 -11.39 -7.44
CA THR A 222 -8.43 -11.88 -8.42
C THR A 222 -9.78 -11.20 -8.29
N THR A 223 -10.41 -10.97 -9.45
CA THR A 223 -11.83 -10.62 -9.63
C THR A 223 -12.49 -11.72 -10.48
N ASP A 224 -13.75 -11.53 -10.85
CA ASP A 224 -14.46 -12.46 -11.74
C ASP A 224 -13.87 -12.51 -13.17
N HIS A 225 -13.08 -11.51 -13.55
CA HIS A 225 -12.60 -11.30 -14.92
C HIS A 225 -11.08 -11.24 -15.07
N GLU A 226 -10.36 -11.13 -13.95
CA GLU A 226 -8.91 -10.96 -13.99
C GLU A 226 -8.24 -11.72 -12.84
N ARG A 227 -7.11 -12.35 -13.13
CA ARG A 227 -6.30 -13.07 -12.16
C ARG A 227 -4.84 -12.71 -12.33
N ILE A 228 -4.19 -12.29 -11.24
CA ILE A 228 -2.77 -11.91 -11.21
C ILE A 228 -2.09 -12.59 -10.03
N PHE A 229 -0.94 -13.21 -10.27
CA PHE A 229 -0.01 -13.56 -9.22
C PHE A 229 1.06 -12.50 -9.09
N VAL A 230 1.27 -12.00 -7.88
CA VAL A 230 2.44 -11.21 -7.51
C VAL A 230 3.45 -12.15 -6.88
N ALA A 231 4.56 -12.37 -7.57
CA ALA A 231 5.59 -13.32 -7.19
C ALA A 231 6.90 -12.60 -6.90
N LEU A 232 7.51 -12.87 -5.74
CA LEU A 232 8.68 -12.16 -5.23
C LEU A 232 9.74 -13.11 -4.72
N ASN A 233 11.01 -12.79 -5.01
CA ASN A 233 12.18 -13.40 -4.41
C ASN A 233 13.10 -12.33 -3.81
N ALA A 234 13.20 -12.30 -2.49
CA ALA A 234 14.08 -11.39 -1.75
C ALA A 234 15.51 -11.91 -1.55
N SER A 235 15.80 -13.14 -2.02
CA SER A 235 17.16 -13.71 -2.00
C SER A 235 17.96 -13.24 -3.21
N GLU A 236 19.27 -13.17 -3.08
CA GLU A 236 20.20 -12.91 -4.19
C GLU A 236 20.19 -14.07 -5.22
N THR A 237 20.01 -15.30 -4.73
CA THR A 237 20.03 -16.48 -5.59
C THR A 237 18.67 -16.74 -6.22
N PRO A 238 18.63 -17.22 -7.49
CA PRO A 238 17.37 -17.67 -8.10
C PRO A 238 16.70 -18.77 -7.28
N PHE A 239 15.38 -18.83 -7.35
CA PHE A 239 14.57 -19.81 -6.64
C PHE A 239 13.50 -20.38 -7.57
N THR A 240 13.33 -21.71 -7.58
CA THR A 240 12.24 -22.35 -8.30
C THR A 240 11.11 -22.70 -7.33
N ALA A 241 9.99 -22.01 -7.47
CA ALA A 241 8.77 -22.27 -6.72
C ALA A 241 7.99 -23.42 -7.34
N TYR A 242 7.46 -24.32 -6.51
CA TYR A 242 6.61 -25.43 -6.93
C TYR A 242 5.24 -25.34 -6.27
N HIS A 243 4.19 -25.33 -7.07
CA HIS A 243 2.81 -25.33 -6.57
C HIS A 243 1.84 -25.79 -7.68
N GLN A 244 0.78 -26.51 -7.30
CA GLN A 244 -0.21 -27.02 -8.26
C GLN A 244 -0.94 -25.91 -9.06
N GLU A 245 -0.99 -24.68 -8.56
CA GLU A 245 -1.61 -23.55 -9.25
C GLU A 245 -0.66 -22.81 -10.22
N LEU A 246 0.63 -23.15 -10.21
CA LEU A 246 1.61 -22.58 -11.14
C LEU A 246 1.55 -23.34 -12.48
N ASN A 247 0.42 -23.23 -13.18
CA ASN A 247 0.19 -23.88 -14.46
C ASN A 247 -0.44 -22.93 -15.46
N GLY A 248 -0.09 -23.12 -16.74
CA GLY A 248 -0.59 -22.31 -17.85
C GLY A 248 0.44 -21.32 -18.37
N THR A 249 0.04 -20.55 -19.36
CA THR A 249 0.83 -19.44 -19.91
C THR A 249 0.32 -18.14 -19.34
N VAL A 250 1.22 -17.32 -18.82
CA VAL A 250 0.94 -16.01 -18.22
C VAL A 250 1.82 -14.95 -18.85
N VAL A 251 1.41 -13.69 -18.73
CA VAL A 251 2.24 -12.54 -19.11
C VAL A 251 2.74 -11.85 -17.84
N ASP A 252 4.04 -11.68 -17.71
CA ASP A 252 4.61 -10.80 -16.68
C ASP A 252 4.41 -9.35 -17.11
N LEU A 253 3.51 -8.65 -16.45
CA LEU A 253 3.13 -7.27 -16.76
C LEU A 253 4.28 -6.26 -16.57
N ILE A 254 5.31 -6.61 -15.79
CA ILE A 254 6.48 -5.73 -15.58
C ILE A 254 7.41 -5.76 -16.79
N THR A 255 7.54 -6.92 -17.45
CA THR A 255 8.51 -7.14 -18.52
C THR A 255 7.87 -7.41 -19.89
N ASP A 256 6.54 -7.53 -19.97
CA ASP A 256 5.75 -7.93 -21.15
C ASP A 256 6.16 -9.30 -21.74
N LYS A 257 6.72 -10.19 -20.90
CA LYS A 257 7.16 -11.51 -21.36
C LYS A 257 6.12 -12.59 -21.03
N GLU A 258 5.90 -13.46 -22.00
CA GLU A 258 5.16 -14.70 -21.76
C GLU A 258 6.03 -15.70 -20.97
N ILE A 259 5.42 -16.32 -19.96
CA ILE A 259 6.03 -17.34 -19.11
C ILE A 259 5.13 -18.56 -19.08
N ALA A 260 5.67 -19.71 -19.49
CA ALA A 260 4.98 -20.99 -19.37
C ALA A 260 5.29 -21.62 -18.01
N MET A 261 4.24 -21.95 -17.25
CA MET A 261 4.33 -22.62 -15.96
C MET A 261 3.80 -24.04 -16.08
N ASN A 262 4.57 -25.02 -15.60
CA ASN A 262 4.23 -26.44 -15.58
C ASN A 262 4.39 -27.01 -14.17
N GLY A 263 3.62 -26.48 -13.20
CA GLY A 263 3.74 -26.82 -11.78
C GLY A 263 4.87 -26.09 -11.08
N SER A 264 5.61 -25.24 -11.78
CA SER A 264 6.74 -24.48 -11.24
C SER A 264 6.89 -23.10 -11.88
N LEU A 265 7.54 -22.20 -11.15
CA LEU A 265 7.89 -20.84 -11.59
C LEU A 265 9.31 -20.52 -11.14
N GLU A 266 10.13 -20.02 -12.05
CA GLU A 266 11.47 -19.56 -11.76
C GLU A 266 11.45 -18.07 -11.37
N LEU A 267 11.96 -17.77 -10.17
CA LEU A 267 12.08 -16.43 -9.63
C LEU A 267 13.56 -16.04 -9.61
N PRO A 268 14.00 -15.13 -10.46
CA PRO A 268 15.36 -14.59 -10.41
C PRO A 268 15.70 -14.00 -9.04
N GLY A 269 16.99 -13.87 -8.71
CA GLY A 269 17.40 -13.22 -7.48
C GLY A 269 16.95 -11.75 -7.44
N TYR A 270 16.53 -11.25 -6.29
CA TYR A 270 16.01 -9.90 -6.09
C TYR A 270 15.00 -9.47 -7.16
N SER A 271 13.95 -10.27 -7.35
CA SER A 271 12.94 -10.04 -8.39
C SER A 271 11.52 -9.94 -7.85
N VAL A 272 10.71 -9.21 -8.58
CA VAL A 272 9.24 -9.22 -8.48
C VAL A 272 8.64 -9.35 -9.87
N GLN A 273 7.60 -10.15 -10.00
CA GLN A 273 6.86 -10.40 -11.24
C GLN A 273 5.36 -10.25 -10.97
N TYR A 274 4.64 -9.70 -11.93
CA TYR A 274 3.18 -9.57 -11.92
C TYR A 274 2.61 -10.40 -13.05
N LEU A 275 2.19 -11.61 -12.74
CA LEU A 275 1.85 -12.66 -13.70
C LEU A 275 0.34 -12.69 -13.95
N LYS A 276 -0.08 -12.18 -15.09
CA LYS A 276 -1.49 -12.15 -15.53
C LYS A 276 -1.81 -13.40 -16.34
N PHE A 277 -2.91 -14.08 -15.95
CA PHE A 277 -3.49 -15.24 -16.64
C PHE A 277 -4.38 -14.84 -17.82
#